data_328d6f9821776c6dcef6fc87eebd92d7
#
_entry.id   328d6f9821776c6dcef6fc87eebd92d7
#
_cell.length_a   1.000
_cell.length_b   1.000
_cell.length_c   1.000
_cell.angle_alpha   90.00
_cell.angle_beta   90.00
_cell.angle_gamma   90.00
#
_symmetry.space_group_name_H-M   'P 1'
#
loop_
_entity.id
_entity.type
_entity.pdbx_description
1 polymer ?
#
loop_
_entity_poly.entity_id
_entity_poly.type
_entity_poly.pdbx_seq_one_letter_code
_entity_poly.pdbx_strand_id
1 'polypeptide(L)'
;MRLSFVAVACFVGLLSFTAAASAQDRSAPSGAPSIQAPSTTDSNVPEAKLNAVAAAVKSVFSVNNDYEQRIAGAPEEEKRRLITEGTQAVSKAVTDNGLSVAEYTAILEVAHNDPAVRDKILQRLK
;
A
#
# COMPACT_ATOMS: atom_id res chain seq x y z
N MET A 1 22.81 -13.89 27.11
CA MET A 1 23.23 -12.51 26.82
C MET A 1 24.36 -12.54 25.80
N ARG A 2 24.05 -12.31 24.54
CA ARG A 2 25.02 -11.91 23.50
C ARG A 2 24.25 -11.19 22.41
N LEU A 3 24.28 -9.86 22.46
CA LEU A 3 23.87 -8.98 21.38
C LEU A 3 24.89 -9.11 20.23
N SER A 4 24.44 -9.47 19.05
CA SER A 4 25.22 -9.32 17.83
C SER A 4 24.58 -8.22 16.98
N PHE A 5 25.19 -7.05 17.05
CA PHE A 5 24.96 -5.95 16.13
C PHE A 5 25.57 -6.32 14.77
N VAL A 6 24.75 -6.44 13.75
CA VAL A 6 25.21 -6.44 12.36
C VAL A 6 24.94 -5.08 11.76
N ALA A 7 26.01 -4.32 11.61
CA ALA A 7 26.05 -3.06 10.89
C ALA A 7 25.92 -3.36 9.39
N VAL A 8 24.91 -2.82 8.73
CA VAL A 8 24.81 -2.79 7.27
C VAL A 8 25.26 -1.43 6.78
N ALA A 9 26.37 -1.45 6.05
CA ALA A 9 27.05 -0.30 5.49
C ALA A 9 26.25 0.35 4.35
N CYS A 10 26.26 1.69 4.36
CA CYS A 10 25.80 2.59 3.32
C CYS A 10 26.53 2.36 1.98
N PHE A 11 25.80 2.21 0.91
CA PHE A 11 26.31 2.43 -0.43
C PHE A 11 25.66 3.69 -1.01
N VAL A 12 26.43 4.77 -0.96
CA VAL A 12 26.14 6.03 -1.66
C VAL A 12 26.66 5.89 -3.10
N GLY A 13 25.77 5.78 -4.04
CA GLY A 13 26.08 5.81 -5.46
C GLY A 13 25.65 7.15 -6.06
N LEU A 14 26.62 8.04 -6.21
CA LEU A 14 26.48 9.32 -6.89
C LEU A 14 26.52 9.07 -8.42
N LEU A 15 25.44 9.26 -9.13
CA LEU A 15 25.46 9.44 -10.58
C LEU A 15 24.93 10.82 -10.94
N SER A 16 25.87 11.70 -11.21
CA SER A 16 25.62 13.00 -11.84
C SER A 16 25.31 12.77 -13.32
N PHE A 17 24.13 13.17 -13.78
CA PHE A 17 23.83 13.30 -15.21
C PHE A 17 23.60 14.77 -15.52
N THR A 18 24.57 15.33 -16.24
CA THR A 18 24.58 16.71 -16.74
C THR A 18 23.64 16.87 -17.93
N ALA A 19 22.98 18.02 -17.93
CA ALA A 19 22.03 18.51 -18.90
C ALA A 19 22.60 18.69 -20.34
N ALA A 20 21.74 18.48 -21.32
CA ALA A 20 21.82 19.15 -22.60
C ALA A 20 20.43 19.68 -22.96
N ALA A 21 20.34 20.98 -23.05
CA ALA A 21 19.18 21.70 -23.55
C ALA A 21 19.04 21.46 -25.06
N SER A 22 17.83 21.17 -25.50
CA SER A 22 17.42 21.43 -26.90
C SER A 22 15.95 21.80 -26.89
N ALA A 23 15.71 23.06 -27.12
CA ALA A 23 14.42 23.60 -27.50
C ALA A 23 13.99 23.03 -28.84
N GLN A 24 12.83 22.42 -28.93
CA GLN A 24 12.06 22.34 -30.16
C GLN A 24 10.57 22.38 -29.82
N ASP A 25 10.04 23.54 -30.13
CA ASP A 25 8.66 23.84 -30.43
C ASP A 25 8.09 22.81 -31.41
N ARG A 26 7.05 22.09 -30.98
CA ARG A 26 6.09 21.44 -31.87
C ARG A 26 4.73 21.31 -31.18
N SER A 27 3.86 22.19 -31.61
CA SER A 27 2.42 22.13 -31.46
C SER A 27 1.86 20.77 -31.84
N ALA A 28 1.06 20.25 -31.02
CA ALA A 28 0.08 19.43 -30.93
C ALA A 28 -0.66 18.32 -31.20
N PRO A 29 -1.62 17.64 -31.40
CA PRO A 29 -2.90 17.88 -30.72
C PRO A 29 -3.26 16.77 -29.69
N SER A 30 -4.08 17.14 -28.76
CA SER A 30 -5.11 16.41 -28.00
C SER A 30 -5.27 14.91 -28.20
N GLY A 31 -5.25 14.18 -27.10
CA GLY A 31 -5.90 12.88 -27.04
C GLY A 31 -5.10 11.77 -26.37
N ALA A 32 -4.46 12.03 -25.23
CA ALA A 32 -4.10 10.93 -24.35
C ALA A 32 -4.95 11.03 -23.07
N PRO A 33 -5.61 9.95 -22.64
CA PRO A 33 -6.22 9.95 -21.32
C PRO A 33 -5.10 10.10 -20.31
N SER A 34 -5.03 11.27 -19.70
CA SER A 34 -4.18 11.49 -18.54
C SER A 34 -4.64 10.51 -17.47
N ILE A 35 -3.89 9.45 -17.28
CA ILE A 35 -3.94 8.67 -16.05
C ILE A 35 -3.36 9.63 -15.00
N GLN A 36 -4.22 10.46 -14.46
CA GLN A 36 -3.90 11.23 -13.27
C GLN A 36 -3.69 10.21 -12.16
N ALA A 37 -2.43 9.95 -11.86
CA ALA A 37 -2.10 9.39 -10.57
C ALA A 37 -2.75 10.32 -9.53
N PRO A 38 -3.57 9.82 -8.59
CA PRO A 38 -4.16 10.66 -7.58
C PRO A 38 -3.05 11.29 -6.78
N SER A 39 -2.90 12.61 -6.90
CA SER A 39 -2.02 13.41 -6.04
C SER A 39 -2.64 13.37 -4.64
N THR A 40 -2.23 12.42 -3.84
CA THR A 40 -2.71 12.21 -2.46
C THR A 40 -2.00 13.17 -1.51
N THR A 41 -2.19 14.48 -1.70
CA THR A 41 -1.77 15.49 -0.72
C THR A 41 -2.96 16.19 -0.09
N ASP A 42 -4.19 15.83 -0.47
CA ASP A 42 -5.40 16.35 0.15
C ASP A 42 -5.89 15.38 1.24
N SER A 43 -5.92 15.86 2.48
CA SER A 43 -6.52 15.19 3.65
C SER A 43 -8.03 14.93 3.49
N ASN A 44 -8.57 15.17 2.30
CA ASN A 44 -9.98 14.98 1.97
C ASN A 44 -10.23 13.65 1.24
N VAL A 45 -10.00 12.55 1.96
CA VAL A 45 -10.36 11.23 1.43
C VAL A 45 -11.90 11.14 1.33
N PRO A 46 -12.47 10.82 0.15
CA PRO A 46 -13.92 10.71 0.00
C PRO A 46 -14.53 9.70 0.98
N GLU A 47 -15.70 10.01 1.52
CA GLU A 47 -16.41 9.13 2.49
C GLU A 47 -16.62 7.71 1.95
N ALA A 48 -16.92 7.58 0.65
CA ALA A 48 -17.04 6.28 0.01
C ALA A 48 -15.73 5.47 0.09
N LYS A 49 -14.59 6.11 -0.09
CA LYS A 49 -13.27 5.47 0.04
C LYS A 49 -12.95 5.11 1.49
N LEU A 50 -13.33 5.95 2.44
CA LEU A 50 -13.19 5.64 3.87
C LEU A 50 -14.01 4.41 4.27
N ASN A 51 -15.23 4.28 3.74
CA ASN A 51 -16.07 3.10 3.96
C ASN A 51 -15.44 1.84 3.35
N ALA A 52 -14.94 1.94 2.11
CA ALA A 52 -14.27 0.85 1.43
C ALA A 52 -12.99 0.41 2.17
N VAL A 53 -12.18 1.36 2.66
CA VAL A 53 -10.99 1.06 3.47
C VAL A 53 -11.36 0.37 4.78
N ALA A 54 -12.37 0.85 5.49
CA ALA A 54 -12.80 0.20 6.73
C ALA A 54 -13.28 -1.24 6.49
N ALA A 55 -14.04 -1.49 5.43
CA ALA A 55 -14.45 -2.83 5.04
C ALA A 55 -13.24 -3.69 4.65
N ALA A 56 -12.29 -3.15 3.87
CA ALA A 56 -11.06 -3.85 3.50
C ALA A 56 -10.21 -4.20 4.74
N VAL A 57 -10.07 -3.29 5.71
CA VAL A 57 -9.33 -3.56 6.96
C VAL A 57 -9.96 -4.74 7.72
N LYS A 58 -11.28 -4.81 7.83
CA LYS A 58 -11.96 -5.95 8.47
C LYS A 58 -11.69 -7.25 7.72
N SER A 59 -11.79 -7.24 6.40
CA SER A 59 -11.53 -8.41 5.56
C SER A 59 -10.07 -8.87 5.66
N VAL A 60 -9.12 -7.93 5.58
CA VAL A 60 -7.68 -8.21 5.73
C VAL A 60 -7.36 -8.79 7.11
N PHE A 61 -7.95 -8.23 8.17
CA PHE A 61 -7.77 -8.74 9.52
C PHE A 61 -8.27 -10.19 9.66
N SER A 62 -9.42 -10.50 9.10
CA SER A 62 -9.97 -11.86 9.10
C SER A 62 -9.07 -12.84 8.36
N VAL A 63 -8.58 -12.43 7.17
CA VAL A 63 -7.65 -13.23 6.36
C VAL A 63 -6.35 -13.48 7.12
N ASN A 64 -5.76 -12.45 7.71
CA ASN A 64 -4.51 -12.58 8.46
C ASN A 64 -4.67 -13.57 9.63
N ASN A 65 -5.73 -13.44 10.43
CA ASN A 65 -5.98 -14.36 11.55
C ASN A 65 -6.11 -15.82 11.07
N ASP A 66 -6.81 -16.06 9.98
CA ASP A 66 -6.96 -17.41 9.43
C ASP A 66 -5.62 -18.00 9.00
N TYR A 67 -4.83 -17.23 8.24
CA TYR A 67 -3.52 -17.69 7.78
C TYR A 67 -2.50 -17.82 8.91
N GLU A 68 -2.50 -16.93 9.91
CA GLU A 68 -1.64 -17.05 11.09
C GLU A 68 -1.88 -18.37 11.84
N GLN A 69 -3.14 -18.74 12.06
CA GLN A 69 -3.49 -20.01 12.70
C GLN A 69 -3.03 -21.22 11.87
N ARG A 70 -3.21 -21.17 10.56
CA ARG A 70 -2.76 -22.25 9.65
C ARG A 70 -1.25 -22.36 9.61
N ILE A 71 -0.54 -21.22 9.57
CA ILE A 71 0.93 -21.16 9.57
C ILE A 71 1.51 -21.69 10.88
N ALA A 72 0.88 -21.39 12.02
CA ALA A 72 1.37 -21.83 13.32
C ALA A 72 1.43 -23.36 13.46
N GLY A 73 0.51 -24.09 12.82
CA GLY A 73 0.47 -25.55 12.85
C GLY A 73 1.13 -26.26 11.66
N ALA A 74 1.66 -25.50 10.68
CA ALA A 74 2.14 -26.08 9.43
C ALA A 74 3.63 -26.45 9.47
N PRO A 75 4.06 -27.49 8.73
CA PRO A 75 5.46 -27.78 8.45
C PRO A 75 6.13 -26.63 7.64
N GLU A 76 7.46 -26.52 7.71
CA GLU A 76 8.21 -25.42 7.08
C GLU A 76 7.97 -25.27 5.56
N GLU A 77 7.83 -26.37 4.86
CA GLU A 77 7.52 -26.37 3.42
C GLU A 77 6.14 -25.75 3.15
N GLU A 78 5.17 -26.08 3.96
CA GLU A 78 3.80 -25.59 3.83
C GLU A 78 3.66 -24.14 4.29
N LYS A 79 4.42 -23.70 5.28
CA LYS A 79 4.45 -22.30 5.74
C LYS A 79 4.74 -21.33 4.60
N ARG A 80 5.72 -21.63 3.75
CA ARG A 80 6.07 -20.78 2.60
C ARG A 80 4.91 -20.63 1.62
N ARG A 81 4.21 -21.71 1.35
CA ARG A 81 3.04 -21.69 0.48
C ARG A 81 1.92 -20.86 1.11
N LEU A 82 1.62 -21.09 2.39
CA LEU A 82 0.59 -20.36 3.13
C LEU A 82 0.88 -18.85 3.20
N ILE A 83 2.14 -18.44 3.35
CA ILE A 83 2.54 -17.02 3.31
C ILE A 83 2.23 -16.41 1.93
N THR A 84 2.55 -17.13 0.86
CA THR A 84 2.28 -16.66 -0.51
C THR A 84 0.77 -16.58 -0.76
N GLU A 85 0.02 -17.61 -0.40
CA GLU A 85 -1.44 -17.63 -0.51
C GLU A 85 -2.09 -16.54 0.34
N GLY A 86 -1.61 -16.33 1.58
CA GLY A 86 -2.08 -15.27 2.47
C GLY A 86 -1.88 -13.88 1.87
N THR A 87 -0.73 -13.63 1.26
CA THR A 87 -0.47 -12.35 0.56
C THR A 87 -1.43 -12.12 -0.60
N GLN A 88 -1.73 -13.16 -1.37
CA GLN A 88 -2.71 -13.07 -2.46
C GLN A 88 -4.13 -12.87 -1.92
N ALA A 89 -4.49 -13.56 -0.84
CA ALA A 89 -5.78 -13.44 -0.20
C ALA A 89 -6.00 -12.02 0.37
N VAL A 90 -4.97 -11.41 0.95
CA VAL A 90 -5.00 -10.00 1.40
C VAL A 90 -5.22 -9.06 0.22
N SER A 91 -4.48 -9.22 -0.87
CA SER A 91 -4.67 -8.41 -2.08
C SER A 91 -6.09 -8.54 -2.62
N LYS A 92 -6.61 -9.76 -2.66
CA LYS A 92 -7.98 -10.03 -3.08
C LYS A 92 -9.00 -9.39 -2.13
N ALA A 93 -8.81 -9.48 -0.82
CA ALA A 93 -9.68 -8.86 0.17
C ALA A 93 -9.79 -7.35 -0.01
N VAL A 94 -8.70 -6.68 -0.39
CA VAL A 94 -8.70 -5.25 -0.70
C VAL A 94 -9.48 -4.96 -1.98
N THR A 95 -9.22 -5.70 -3.06
CA THR A 95 -9.88 -5.47 -4.36
C THR A 95 -11.37 -5.81 -4.35
N ASP A 96 -11.78 -6.82 -3.61
CA ASP A 96 -13.19 -7.19 -3.42
C ASP A 96 -14.00 -6.07 -2.72
N ASN A 97 -13.32 -5.20 -1.96
CA ASN A 97 -13.93 -4.02 -1.34
C ASN A 97 -13.86 -2.75 -2.23
N GLY A 98 -13.54 -2.89 -3.51
CA GLY A 98 -13.55 -1.80 -4.49
C GLY A 98 -12.36 -0.85 -4.40
N LEU A 99 -11.24 -1.31 -3.85
CA LEU A 99 -9.98 -0.57 -3.77
C LEU A 99 -8.89 -1.29 -4.55
N SER A 100 -7.99 -0.55 -5.18
CA SER A 100 -6.70 -1.10 -5.56
C SER A 100 -5.79 -1.21 -4.33
N VAL A 101 -4.81 -2.10 -4.38
CA VAL A 101 -3.82 -2.23 -3.29
C VAL A 101 -3.07 -0.92 -3.08
N ALA A 102 -2.78 -0.19 -4.17
CA ALA A 102 -2.13 1.12 -4.11
C ALA A 102 -2.99 2.17 -3.40
N GLU A 103 -4.29 2.26 -3.73
CA GLU A 103 -5.22 3.17 -3.04
C GLU A 103 -5.37 2.83 -1.56
N TYR A 104 -5.50 1.55 -1.25
CA TYR A 104 -5.58 1.08 0.13
C TYR A 104 -4.35 1.51 0.94
N THR A 105 -3.15 1.26 0.42
CA THR A 105 -1.89 1.64 1.06
C THR A 105 -1.78 3.16 1.21
N ALA A 106 -2.10 3.93 0.16
CA ALA A 106 -2.05 5.39 0.20
C ALA A 106 -3.02 5.97 1.24
N ILE A 107 -4.24 5.44 1.37
CA ILE A 107 -5.20 5.92 2.36
C ILE A 107 -4.76 5.56 3.78
N LEU A 108 -4.17 4.38 3.99
CA LEU A 108 -3.59 4.01 5.29
C LEU A 108 -2.40 4.90 5.66
N GLU A 109 -1.58 5.30 4.70
CA GLU A 109 -0.49 6.25 4.91
C GLU A 109 -1.01 7.64 5.29
N VAL A 110 -2.05 8.13 4.61
CA VAL A 110 -2.75 9.36 5.00
C VAL A 110 -3.30 9.23 6.42
N ALA A 111 -3.97 8.13 6.76
CA ALA A 111 -4.50 7.89 8.10
C ALA A 111 -3.41 7.77 9.18
N HIS A 112 -2.21 7.34 8.80
CA HIS A 112 -1.06 7.33 9.70
C HIS A 112 -0.61 8.76 10.06
N ASN A 113 -0.62 9.66 9.09
CA ASN A 113 -0.16 11.04 9.23
C ASN A 113 -1.27 12.01 9.66
N ASP A 114 -2.54 11.69 9.40
CA ASP A 114 -3.70 12.53 9.72
C ASP A 114 -4.62 11.83 10.73
N PRO A 115 -4.64 12.29 12.01
CA PRO A 115 -5.51 11.71 13.04
C PRO A 115 -7.00 11.78 12.70
N ALA A 116 -7.45 12.81 11.98
CA ALA A 116 -8.86 12.96 11.64
C ALA A 116 -9.31 11.89 10.65
N VAL A 117 -8.49 11.56 9.67
CA VAL A 117 -8.75 10.46 8.72
C VAL A 117 -8.73 9.12 9.44
N ARG A 118 -7.76 8.90 10.31
CA ARG A 118 -7.66 7.70 11.14
C ARG A 118 -8.91 7.51 12.00
N ASP A 119 -9.36 8.53 12.68
CA ASP A 119 -10.54 8.47 13.56
C ASP A 119 -11.81 8.16 12.76
N LYS A 120 -11.97 8.72 11.56
CA LYS A 120 -13.07 8.39 10.66
C LYS A 120 -13.07 6.91 10.25
N ILE A 121 -11.90 6.32 9.98
CA ILE A 121 -11.78 4.89 9.69
C ILE A 121 -12.11 4.06 10.93
N LEU A 122 -11.56 4.39 12.10
CA LEU A 122 -11.80 3.68 13.35
C LEU A 122 -13.28 3.69 13.77
N GLN A 123 -14.00 4.78 13.55
CA GLN A 123 -15.44 4.85 13.80
C GLN A 123 -16.24 3.85 12.96
N ARG A 124 -15.78 3.55 11.74
CA ARG A 124 -16.42 2.59 10.82
C ARG A 124 -16.05 1.14 11.11
N LEU A 125 -15.01 0.91 11.90
CA LEU A 125 -14.60 -0.43 12.33
C LEU A 125 -15.40 -0.95 13.52
N LYS A 126 -16.07 -0.07 14.25
CA LYS A 126 -16.98 -0.43 15.36
C LYS A 126 -18.30 -0.96 14.81
#